data_f7c5fdba9b4799ef62d0e422490894a1
#
_entry.id   f7c5fdba9b4799ef62d0e422490894a1
#
_cell.length_a   1.000
_cell.length_b   1.000
_cell.length_c   1.000
_cell.angle_alpha   90.00
_cell.angle_beta   90.00
_cell.angle_gamma   90.00
#
_symmetry.space_group_name_H-M   'P 1'
#
loop_
_entity.id
_entity.type
_entity.pdbx_description
1 polymer ?
#
loop_
_entity_poly.entity_id
_entity_poly.type
_entity_poly.pdbx_seq_one_letter_code
_entity_poly.pdbx_strand_id
1 'polypeptide(L)'
;MIAVVVDRNRWLRCLYLGSAAGVALVLPGALAVWTHQLLLFASLGPTAALIVQEPRHPAADWYDAIMGHVLGVLAACSVVCLLGLAHVPSVFAQREITWARVGAAALSLALAITLENLAKVQHPPAASTTLLIALGSFRPIWRDSLTIVVGVISVTLGAEMLKRLHPALRSPR
;
A
#
# COMPACT_ATOMS: atom_id res chain seq x y z
N MET A 1 -8.57 35.39 19.34
CA MET A 1 -7.59 34.43 19.82
C MET A 1 -8.36 33.16 20.21
N ILE A 2 -8.51 32.19 19.29
CA ILE A 2 -9.22 30.93 19.52
C ILE A 2 -8.27 30.04 20.32
N ALA A 3 -8.53 29.89 21.63
CA ALA A 3 -7.84 28.91 22.44
C ALA A 3 -8.27 27.52 21.93
N VAL A 4 -7.40 26.84 21.23
CA VAL A 4 -7.56 25.42 20.91
C VAL A 4 -7.43 24.67 22.24
N VAL A 5 -8.57 24.37 22.88
CA VAL A 5 -8.60 23.43 24.01
C VAL A 5 -8.23 22.07 23.42
N VAL A 6 -6.98 21.73 23.56
CA VAL A 6 -6.47 20.44 23.12
C VAL A 6 -6.95 19.39 24.15
N ASP A 7 -7.98 18.66 23.79
CA ASP A 7 -8.43 17.51 24.58
C ASP A 7 -7.29 16.49 24.70
N ARG A 8 -6.83 16.25 25.93
CA ARG A 8 -5.74 15.31 26.26
C ARG A 8 -6.00 13.91 25.70
N ASN A 9 -7.25 13.47 25.67
CA ASN A 9 -7.63 12.16 25.16
C ASN A 9 -7.49 12.12 23.62
N ARG A 10 -7.76 13.23 22.94
CA ARG A 10 -7.55 13.37 21.49
C ARG A 10 -6.07 13.30 21.13
N TRP A 11 -5.20 13.98 21.89
CA TRP A 11 -3.75 13.92 21.67
C TRP A 11 -3.20 12.51 21.83
N LEU A 12 -3.54 11.82 22.91
CA LEU A 12 -3.10 10.45 23.16
C LEU A 12 -3.56 9.52 22.06
N ARG A 13 -4.78 9.69 21.57
CA ARG A 13 -5.29 8.92 20.43
C ARG A 13 -4.50 9.20 19.14
N CYS A 14 -4.22 10.47 18.81
CA CYS A 14 -3.45 10.81 17.63
C CYS A 14 -2.03 10.24 17.69
N LEU A 15 -1.35 10.36 18.84
CA LEU A 15 -0.04 9.78 19.04
C LEU A 15 -0.06 8.25 18.90
N TYR A 16 -1.08 7.62 19.47
CA TYR A 16 -1.23 6.16 19.36
C TYR A 16 -1.42 5.71 17.91
N LEU A 17 -2.35 6.35 17.17
CA LEU A 17 -2.62 5.99 15.77
C LEU A 17 -1.40 6.19 14.88
N GLY A 18 -0.68 7.31 15.05
CA GLY A 18 0.56 7.57 14.32
C GLY A 18 1.66 6.58 14.66
N SER A 19 1.85 6.29 15.96
CA SER A 19 2.84 5.30 16.44
C SER A 19 2.51 3.89 15.93
N ALA A 20 1.25 3.48 15.99
CA ALA A 20 0.82 2.16 15.55
C ALA A 20 1.02 1.98 14.04
N ALA A 21 0.67 2.98 13.23
CA ALA A 21 0.94 2.94 11.80
C ALA A 21 2.44 2.87 11.49
N GLY A 22 3.27 3.63 12.21
CA GLY A 22 4.73 3.57 12.09
C GLY A 22 5.30 2.21 12.49
N VAL A 23 4.85 1.66 13.63
CA VAL A 23 5.30 0.34 14.14
C VAL A 23 4.90 -0.78 13.18
N ALA A 24 3.75 -0.69 12.51
CA ALA A 24 3.34 -1.68 11.51
C ALA A 24 4.34 -1.79 10.33
N LEU A 25 5.09 -0.73 10.04
CA LEU A 25 6.12 -0.73 8.98
C LEU A 25 7.45 -1.34 9.45
N VAL A 26 7.65 -1.55 10.75
CA VAL A 26 8.91 -2.11 11.27
C VAL A 26 9.11 -3.54 10.79
N LEU A 27 8.05 -4.34 10.73
CA LEU A 27 8.15 -5.74 10.29
C LEU A 27 8.59 -5.86 8.82
N PRO A 28 7.92 -5.23 7.82
CA PRO A 28 8.41 -5.27 6.44
C PRO A 28 9.79 -4.61 6.31
N GLY A 29 10.09 -3.57 7.10
CA GLY A 29 11.41 -2.94 7.13
C GLY A 29 12.51 -3.86 7.63
N ALA A 30 12.30 -4.57 8.74
CA ALA A 30 13.25 -5.54 9.28
C ALA A 30 13.47 -6.71 8.29
N LEU A 31 12.40 -7.22 7.68
CA LEU A 31 12.50 -8.24 6.64
C LEU A 31 13.25 -7.73 5.41
N ALA A 32 13.05 -6.47 5.01
CA ALA A 32 13.78 -5.86 3.90
C ALA A 32 15.29 -5.80 4.17
N VAL A 33 15.70 -5.40 5.38
CA VAL A 33 17.11 -5.37 5.80
C VAL A 33 17.70 -6.77 5.82
N TRP A 34 16.99 -7.73 6.39
CA TRP A 34 17.49 -9.10 6.53
C TRP A 34 17.59 -9.84 5.21
N THR A 35 16.60 -9.66 4.32
CA THR A 35 16.56 -10.38 3.02
C THR A 35 17.24 -9.66 1.88
N HIS A 36 17.65 -8.40 2.09
CA HIS A 36 18.14 -7.51 1.03
C HIS A 36 17.15 -7.35 -0.15
N GLN A 37 15.83 -7.47 0.14
CA GLN A 37 14.76 -7.26 -0.83
C GLN A 37 13.97 -5.99 -0.50
N LEU A 38 13.39 -5.35 -1.52
CA LEU A 38 12.61 -4.12 -1.34
C LEU A 38 11.20 -4.42 -0.79
N LEU A 39 11.13 -4.97 0.43
CA LEU A 39 9.88 -5.32 1.12
C LEU A 39 9.19 -4.12 1.77
N LEU A 40 9.91 -3.01 1.96
CA LEU A 40 9.37 -1.75 2.46
C LEU A 40 9.29 -0.73 1.31
N PHE A 41 8.09 -0.37 0.90
CA PHE A 41 7.85 0.55 -0.21
C PHE A 41 6.64 1.46 0.06
N ALA A 42 6.51 2.54 -0.73
CA ALA A 42 5.65 3.68 -0.42
C ALA A 42 4.16 3.35 -0.18
N SER A 43 3.59 2.35 -0.86
CA SER A 43 2.17 2.01 -0.69
C SER A 43 1.83 1.31 0.63
N LEU A 44 2.84 0.78 1.35
CA LEU A 44 2.60 0.15 2.66
C LEU A 44 2.23 1.17 3.74
N GLY A 45 2.66 2.42 3.61
CA GLY A 45 2.28 3.50 4.52
C GLY A 45 0.77 3.75 4.55
N PRO A 46 0.14 4.07 3.42
CA PRO A 46 -1.32 4.19 3.33
C PRO A 46 -2.08 2.94 3.76
N THR A 47 -1.58 1.74 3.47
CA THR A 47 -2.17 0.47 3.93
C THR A 47 -2.16 0.37 5.46
N ALA A 48 -1.01 0.60 6.10
CA ALA A 48 -0.90 0.61 7.56
C ALA A 48 -1.80 1.68 8.19
N ALA A 49 -1.80 2.88 7.63
CA ALA A 49 -2.61 3.99 8.10
C ALA A 49 -4.11 3.66 8.04
N LEU A 50 -4.60 3.12 6.93
CA LEU A 50 -6.01 2.76 6.76
C LEU A 50 -6.44 1.69 7.77
N ILE A 51 -5.68 0.60 7.92
CA ILE A 51 -6.00 -0.50 8.84
C ILE A 51 -6.05 -0.01 10.30
N VAL A 52 -5.13 0.88 10.68
CA VAL A 52 -5.04 1.39 12.06
C VAL A 52 -6.06 2.50 12.33
N GLN A 53 -6.27 3.43 11.39
CA GLN A 53 -7.11 4.61 11.59
C GLN A 53 -8.59 4.32 11.39
N GLU A 54 -8.94 3.47 10.44
CA GLU A 54 -10.30 3.14 10.05
C GLU A 54 -10.59 1.62 10.17
N PRO A 55 -10.37 1.00 11.35
CA PRO A 55 -10.33 -0.46 11.53
C PRO A 55 -11.67 -1.16 11.23
N ARG A 56 -12.75 -0.41 11.06
CA ARG A 56 -14.10 -0.92 10.72
C ARG A 56 -14.48 -0.65 9.27
N HIS A 57 -13.67 0.12 8.55
CA HIS A 57 -13.93 0.36 7.16
C HIS A 57 -13.71 -0.93 6.37
N PRO A 58 -14.60 -1.30 5.42
CA PRO A 58 -14.40 -2.50 4.60
C PRO A 58 -13.02 -2.57 3.95
N ALA A 59 -12.54 -1.44 3.42
CA ALA A 59 -11.22 -1.33 2.80
C ALA A 59 -10.03 -1.55 3.76
N ALA A 60 -10.25 -1.61 5.08
CA ALA A 60 -9.25 -1.93 6.10
C ALA A 60 -9.25 -3.43 6.48
N ASP A 61 -10.05 -4.24 5.81
CA ASP A 61 -10.03 -5.69 5.99
C ASP A 61 -8.73 -6.28 5.41
N TRP A 62 -8.19 -7.28 6.09
CA TRP A 62 -6.94 -7.92 5.69
C TRP A 62 -7.02 -8.58 4.31
N TYR A 63 -8.18 -9.16 3.98
CA TYR A 63 -8.39 -9.80 2.69
C TYR A 63 -8.41 -8.76 1.56
N ASP A 64 -9.17 -7.67 1.76
CA ASP A 64 -9.24 -6.57 0.80
C ASP A 64 -7.88 -5.91 0.59
N ALA A 65 -7.10 -5.75 1.68
CA ALA A 65 -5.75 -5.21 1.60
C ALA A 65 -4.84 -6.10 0.72
N ILE A 66 -4.79 -7.40 0.98
CA ILE A 66 -3.93 -8.32 0.21
C ILE A 66 -4.43 -8.44 -1.24
N MET A 67 -5.72 -8.68 -1.42
CA MET A 67 -6.28 -8.89 -2.76
C MET A 67 -6.24 -7.63 -3.62
N GLY A 68 -6.49 -6.45 -3.07
CA GLY A 68 -6.35 -5.19 -3.78
C GLY A 68 -4.93 -5.03 -4.34
N HIS A 69 -3.90 -5.23 -3.51
CA HIS A 69 -2.52 -5.17 -3.98
C HIS A 69 -2.20 -6.25 -5.03
N VAL A 70 -2.69 -7.47 -4.88
CA VAL A 70 -2.51 -8.53 -5.89
C VAL A 70 -3.15 -8.14 -7.22
N LEU A 71 -4.38 -7.63 -7.21
CA LEU A 71 -5.06 -7.15 -8.42
C LEU A 71 -4.34 -5.96 -9.05
N GLY A 72 -3.83 -5.04 -8.22
CA GLY A 72 -3.00 -3.93 -8.67
C GLY A 72 -1.70 -4.37 -9.34
N VAL A 73 -1.01 -5.36 -8.77
CA VAL A 73 0.19 -5.98 -9.37
C VAL A 73 -0.15 -6.62 -10.71
N LEU A 74 -1.20 -7.43 -10.78
CA LEU A 74 -1.63 -8.08 -12.02
C LEU A 74 -1.97 -7.08 -13.11
N ALA A 75 -2.75 -6.05 -12.79
CA ALA A 75 -3.12 -4.99 -13.72
C ALA A 75 -1.88 -4.27 -14.27
N ALA A 76 -0.98 -3.81 -13.38
CA ALA A 76 0.19 -3.05 -13.79
C ALA A 76 1.19 -3.90 -14.57
N CYS A 77 1.47 -5.13 -14.14
CA CYS A 77 2.34 -6.04 -14.86
C CYS A 77 1.79 -6.32 -16.27
N SER A 78 0.50 -6.58 -16.41
CA SER A 78 -0.15 -6.83 -17.70
C SER A 78 0.02 -5.64 -18.64
N VAL A 79 -0.28 -4.43 -18.18
CA VAL A 79 -0.18 -3.21 -19.00
C VAL A 79 1.27 -2.89 -19.37
N VAL A 80 2.20 -2.97 -18.39
CA VAL A 80 3.63 -2.70 -18.63
C VAL A 80 4.21 -3.68 -19.64
N CYS A 81 3.86 -4.96 -19.55
CA CYS A 81 4.28 -5.97 -20.53
C CYS A 81 3.65 -5.71 -21.91
N LEU A 82 2.35 -5.43 -21.97
CA LEU A 82 1.63 -5.16 -23.23
C LEU A 82 2.22 -3.95 -23.99
N LEU A 83 2.62 -2.90 -23.23
CA LEU A 83 3.22 -1.71 -23.81
C LEU A 83 4.73 -1.84 -24.07
N GLY A 84 5.35 -3.00 -23.81
CA GLY A 84 6.78 -3.22 -24.01
C GLY A 84 7.70 -2.45 -23.05
N LEU A 85 7.16 -1.99 -21.92
CA LEU A 85 7.88 -1.13 -20.97
C LEU A 85 8.64 -1.91 -19.87
N ALA A 86 8.62 -3.25 -19.92
CA ALA A 86 9.21 -4.12 -18.90
C ALA A 86 10.71 -3.91 -18.68
N HIS A 87 11.44 -3.54 -19.73
CA HIS A 87 12.88 -3.32 -19.72
C HIS A 87 13.28 -1.84 -19.77
N VAL A 88 12.30 -0.94 -19.86
CA VAL A 88 12.55 0.50 -19.86
C VAL A 88 12.91 0.96 -18.44
N PRO A 89 13.99 1.72 -18.26
CA PRO A 89 14.38 2.20 -16.94
C PRO A 89 13.27 2.94 -16.20
N SER A 90 13.33 2.90 -14.86
CA SER A 90 12.38 3.58 -13.97
C SER A 90 12.40 5.09 -14.18
N VAL A 91 11.22 5.72 -14.11
CA VAL A 91 11.06 7.19 -14.06
C VAL A 91 11.90 7.79 -12.94
N PHE A 92 11.98 7.13 -11.79
CA PHE A 92 12.74 7.61 -10.63
C PHE A 92 14.25 7.56 -10.85
N ALA A 93 14.76 6.58 -11.60
CA ALA A 93 16.17 6.49 -11.93
C ALA A 93 16.58 7.51 -13.00
N GLN A 94 15.72 7.73 -13.99
CA GLN A 94 15.99 8.69 -15.08
C GLN A 94 15.65 10.13 -14.72
N ARG A 95 14.82 10.35 -13.67
CA ARG A 95 14.24 11.66 -13.31
C ARG A 95 13.47 12.31 -14.47
N GLU A 96 12.92 11.48 -15.35
CA GLU A 96 12.17 11.90 -16.53
C GLU A 96 10.94 11.03 -16.69
N ILE A 97 9.81 11.64 -17.07
CA ILE A 97 8.56 10.94 -17.36
C ILE A 97 8.26 11.03 -18.86
N THR A 98 7.94 9.90 -19.47
CA THR A 98 7.55 9.82 -20.89
C THR A 98 6.05 9.64 -21.02
N TRP A 99 5.48 10.03 -22.18
CA TRP A 99 4.07 9.78 -22.47
C TRP A 99 3.69 8.30 -22.42
N ALA A 100 4.62 7.41 -22.78
CA ALA A 100 4.43 5.97 -22.63
C ALA A 100 4.22 5.56 -21.15
N ARG A 101 4.99 6.14 -20.21
CA ARG A 101 4.82 5.91 -18.78
C ARG A 101 3.54 6.54 -18.23
N VAL A 102 3.14 7.70 -18.73
CA VAL A 102 1.84 8.33 -18.39
C VAL A 102 0.68 7.42 -18.83
N GLY A 103 0.73 6.93 -20.07
CA GLY A 103 -0.27 5.97 -20.59
C GLY A 103 -0.29 4.67 -19.79
N ALA A 104 0.88 4.11 -19.47
CA ALA A 104 0.98 2.91 -18.64
C ALA A 104 0.36 3.12 -17.25
N ALA A 105 0.64 4.25 -16.59
CA ALA A 105 0.08 4.57 -15.28
C ALA A 105 -1.45 4.69 -15.32
N ALA A 106 -1.98 5.43 -16.29
CA ALA A 106 -3.41 5.63 -16.46
C ALA A 106 -4.16 4.32 -16.76
N LEU A 107 -3.65 3.52 -17.71
CA LEU A 107 -4.26 2.25 -18.09
C LEU A 107 -4.16 1.20 -16.96
N SER A 108 -3.02 1.13 -16.29
CA SER A 108 -2.83 0.21 -15.15
C SER A 108 -3.80 0.53 -14.02
N LEU A 109 -3.94 1.81 -13.68
CA LEU A 109 -4.86 2.24 -12.62
C LEU A 109 -6.32 1.96 -13.00
N ALA A 110 -6.72 2.28 -14.24
CA ALA A 110 -8.06 2.00 -14.72
C ALA A 110 -8.38 0.50 -14.67
N LEU A 111 -7.45 -0.34 -15.11
CA LEU A 111 -7.60 -1.79 -15.07
C LEU A 111 -7.65 -2.31 -13.62
N ALA A 112 -6.76 -1.82 -12.74
CA ALA A 112 -6.74 -2.22 -11.33
C ALA A 112 -8.09 -1.93 -10.64
N ILE A 113 -8.60 -0.69 -10.77
CA ILE A 113 -9.89 -0.30 -10.20
C ILE A 113 -11.04 -1.15 -10.79
N THR A 114 -10.98 -1.44 -12.09
CA THR A 114 -11.99 -2.32 -12.73
C THR A 114 -11.96 -3.72 -12.13
N LEU A 115 -10.78 -4.31 -11.97
CA LEU A 115 -10.62 -5.65 -11.38
C LEU A 115 -11.05 -5.68 -9.91
N GLU A 116 -10.67 -4.68 -9.11
CA GLU A 116 -11.11 -4.55 -7.72
C GLU A 116 -12.64 -4.51 -7.60
N ASN A 117 -13.30 -3.69 -8.42
CA ASN A 117 -14.76 -3.59 -8.42
C ASN A 117 -15.42 -4.91 -8.85
N LEU A 118 -14.91 -5.58 -9.89
CA LEU A 118 -15.42 -6.89 -10.32
C LEU A 118 -15.24 -7.96 -9.24
N ALA A 119 -14.13 -7.94 -8.51
CA ALA A 119 -13.85 -8.84 -7.41
C ALA A 119 -14.55 -8.44 -6.11
N LYS A 120 -15.24 -7.30 -6.07
CA LYS A 120 -15.84 -6.69 -4.85
C LYS A 120 -14.83 -6.44 -3.74
N VAL A 121 -13.60 -6.14 -4.11
CA VAL A 121 -12.48 -5.77 -3.23
C VAL A 121 -12.38 -4.26 -3.19
N GLN A 122 -12.15 -3.68 -2.00
CA GLN A 122 -12.02 -2.24 -1.81
C GLN A 122 -10.77 -1.90 -1.01
N HIS A 123 -9.65 -1.61 -1.71
CA HIS A 123 -8.42 -1.21 -1.02
C HIS A 123 -7.69 -0.07 -1.74
N PRO A 124 -8.11 1.20 -1.56
CA PRO A 124 -7.51 2.35 -2.24
C PRO A 124 -5.98 2.44 -2.20
N PRO A 125 -5.27 2.04 -1.11
CA PRO A 125 -3.81 2.02 -1.09
C PRO A 125 -3.16 1.17 -2.18
N ALA A 126 -3.84 0.16 -2.73
CA ALA A 126 -3.34 -0.69 -3.80
C ALA A 126 -3.06 0.09 -5.11
N ALA A 127 -3.79 1.19 -5.34
CA ALA A 127 -3.53 2.11 -6.44
C ALA A 127 -2.08 2.61 -6.45
N SER A 128 -1.49 2.87 -5.29
CA SER A 128 -0.08 3.28 -5.18
C SER A 128 0.89 2.17 -5.61
N THR A 129 0.59 0.90 -5.31
CA THR A 129 1.38 -0.25 -5.80
C THR A 129 1.30 -0.35 -7.32
N THR A 130 0.10 -0.22 -7.88
CA THR A 130 -0.14 -0.21 -9.33
C THR A 130 0.73 0.86 -10.02
N LEU A 131 0.74 2.08 -9.47
CA LEU A 131 1.55 3.18 -10.01
C LEU A 131 3.05 2.93 -9.87
N LEU A 132 3.53 2.36 -8.76
CA LEU A 132 4.95 2.03 -8.58
C LEU A 132 5.46 1.08 -9.66
N ILE A 133 4.68 0.07 -10.03
CA ILE A 133 5.03 -0.86 -11.12
C ILE A 133 4.94 -0.14 -12.49
N ALA A 134 3.87 0.59 -12.74
CA ALA A 134 3.66 1.30 -14.00
C ALA A 134 4.77 2.33 -14.27
N LEU A 135 5.31 2.96 -13.23
CA LEU A 135 6.43 3.92 -13.30
C LEU A 135 7.81 3.24 -13.28
N GLY A 136 7.86 1.91 -13.14
CA GLY A 136 9.08 1.13 -13.27
C GLY A 136 9.90 0.96 -11.99
N SER A 137 9.35 1.26 -10.80
CA SER A 137 10.04 0.99 -9.52
C SER A 137 10.21 -0.50 -9.26
N PHE A 138 9.27 -1.31 -9.72
CA PHE A 138 9.31 -2.77 -9.72
C PHE A 138 9.19 -3.27 -11.15
N ARG A 139 9.91 -4.34 -11.47
CA ARG A 139 9.81 -4.99 -12.77
C ARG A 139 8.62 -5.94 -12.79
N PRO A 140 7.97 -6.16 -13.94
CA PRO A 140 6.88 -7.13 -14.07
C PRO A 140 7.45 -8.57 -14.15
N ILE A 141 8.21 -8.97 -13.13
CA ILE A 141 8.78 -10.29 -12.98
C ILE A 141 8.29 -10.93 -11.67
N TRP A 142 8.24 -12.26 -11.62
CA TRP A 142 7.71 -12.99 -10.48
C TRP A 142 8.38 -12.64 -9.13
N ARG A 143 9.70 -12.36 -9.15
CA ARG A 143 10.46 -12.01 -7.92
C ARG A 143 10.00 -10.70 -7.33
N ASP A 144 9.87 -9.66 -8.15
CA ASP A 144 9.41 -8.34 -7.69
C ASP A 144 7.93 -8.39 -7.27
N SER A 145 7.10 -9.13 -8.01
CA SER A 145 5.70 -9.35 -7.66
C SER A 145 5.57 -10.08 -6.31
N LEU A 146 6.38 -11.11 -6.07
CA LEU A 146 6.41 -11.83 -4.80
C LEU A 146 6.90 -10.92 -3.66
N THR A 147 7.92 -10.11 -3.90
CA THR A 147 8.44 -9.13 -2.93
C THR A 147 7.34 -8.15 -2.50
N ILE A 148 6.56 -7.63 -3.44
CA ILE A 148 5.42 -6.76 -3.14
C ILE A 148 4.39 -7.49 -2.27
N VAL A 149 3.97 -8.70 -2.67
CA VAL A 149 2.96 -9.47 -1.92
C VAL A 149 3.43 -9.80 -0.50
N VAL A 150 4.69 -10.21 -0.32
CA VAL A 150 5.26 -10.47 1.01
C VAL A 150 5.32 -9.19 1.85
N GLY A 151 5.72 -8.07 1.26
CA GLY A 151 5.70 -6.76 1.92
C GLY A 151 4.29 -6.38 2.40
N VAL A 152 3.28 -6.54 1.54
CA VAL A 152 1.87 -6.28 1.88
C VAL A 152 1.37 -7.20 2.98
N ILE A 153 1.63 -8.50 2.89
CA ILE A 153 1.24 -9.46 3.93
C ILE A 153 1.87 -9.07 5.27
N SER A 154 3.15 -8.72 5.27
CA SER A 154 3.86 -8.38 6.51
C SER A 154 3.32 -7.12 7.18
N VAL A 155 3.04 -6.05 6.42
CA VAL A 155 2.44 -4.83 6.99
C VAL A 155 1.00 -5.07 7.44
N THR A 156 0.22 -5.82 6.68
CA THR A 156 -1.17 -6.16 7.03
C THR A 156 -1.23 -6.95 8.33
N LEU A 157 -0.37 -7.97 8.48
CA LEU A 157 -0.26 -8.73 9.74
C LEU A 157 0.15 -7.85 10.91
N GLY A 158 1.17 -7.00 10.72
CA GLY A 158 1.62 -6.05 11.75
C GLY A 158 0.51 -5.09 12.20
N ALA A 159 -0.20 -4.50 11.26
CA ALA A 159 -1.31 -3.57 11.54
C ALA A 159 -2.50 -4.29 12.20
N GLU A 160 -2.87 -5.50 11.74
CA GLU A 160 -3.93 -6.31 12.35
C GLU A 160 -3.60 -6.73 13.79
N MET A 161 -2.35 -7.11 14.07
CA MET A 161 -1.92 -7.40 15.45
C MET A 161 -2.08 -6.18 16.34
N LEU A 162 -1.62 -5.01 15.92
CA LEU A 162 -1.75 -3.76 16.66
C LEU A 162 -3.22 -3.38 16.90
N LYS A 163 -4.06 -3.53 15.89
CA LYS A 163 -5.51 -3.33 15.98
C LYS A 163 -6.16 -4.24 17.04
N ARG A 164 -5.72 -5.50 17.14
CA ARG A 164 -6.25 -6.46 18.13
C ARG A 164 -5.76 -6.20 19.55
N LEU A 165 -4.57 -5.68 19.70
CA LEU A 165 -3.94 -5.45 21.01
C LEU A 165 -4.50 -4.23 21.74
N HIS A 166 -5.06 -3.24 21.03
CA HIS A 166 -5.47 -1.99 21.66
C HIS A 166 -7.00 -1.80 21.70
N PRO A 167 -7.59 -1.71 22.94
CA PRO A 167 -9.04 -1.57 23.11
C PRO A 167 -9.64 -0.35 22.46
N ALA A 168 -8.92 0.78 22.40
CA ALA A 168 -9.37 2.02 21.76
C ALA A 168 -9.63 1.91 20.26
N LEU A 169 -9.00 0.93 19.57
CA LEU A 169 -9.26 0.63 18.16
C LEU A 169 -10.50 -0.28 17.98
N ARG A 170 -10.97 -0.90 19.06
CA ARG A 170 -12.17 -1.74 19.10
C ARG A 170 -13.43 -0.98 19.52
N SER A 171 -13.28 0.17 20.22
CA SER A 171 -14.41 0.95 20.77
C SER A 171 -15.23 1.62 19.66
N PRO A 172 -16.58 1.66 19.78
CA PRO A 172 -17.41 2.50 18.93
C PRO A 172 -17.07 3.99 19.13
N ARG A 173 -17.12 4.76 18.06
CA ARG A 173 -17.21 6.23 18.14
C ARG A 173 -18.57 6.58 18.64
#